data_1e0152bb131bc3a0ec02bc4cf7c71032
#
_entry.id   1e0152bb131bc3a0ec02bc4cf7c71032
#
_cell.length_a   1.000
_cell.length_b   1.000
_cell.length_c   1.000
_cell.angle_alpha   90.00
_cell.angle_beta   90.00
_cell.angle_gamma   90.00
#
_symmetry.space_group_name_H-M   'P 1'
#
loop_
_entity.id
_entity.type
_entity.pdbx_description
1 polymer ?
#
loop_
_entity_poly.entity_id
_entity_poly.type
_entity_poly.pdbx_seq_one_letter_code
_entity_poly.pdbx_strand_id
1 'polypeptide(L)'
;MLRPLLGTAMAADPLFQQTFARASEISGDPVRAGEAYAEAAYLNGRAEQALVQLNTLKRRADLDYYARARIDARIAAITPTVLELKRQGIQDEDLRRR
;
A
#
# COMPACT_ATOMS: atom_id res chain seq x y z
N MET A 1 14.95 -22.85 -4.97
CA MET A 1 15.75 -21.67 -5.23
C MET A 1 14.98 -20.52 -5.79
N LEU A 2 13.84 -20.75 -6.42
CA LEU A 2 13.04 -19.69 -7.00
C LEU A 2 12.17 -18.96 -5.98
N ARG A 3 12.01 -19.52 -4.81
CA ARG A 3 11.09 -18.97 -3.82
C ARG A 3 11.36 -17.53 -3.40
N PRO A 4 12.59 -17.12 -3.12
CA PRO A 4 12.83 -15.72 -2.75
C PRO A 4 12.48 -14.76 -3.88
N LEU A 5 12.82 -15.15 -5.12
CA LEU A 5 12.50 -14.32 -6.27
C LEU A 5 11.01 -14.27 -6.53
N LEU A 6 10.34 -15.43 -6.40
CA LEU A 6 8.89 -15.47 -6.56
C LEU A 6 8.20 -14.63 -5.50
N GLY A 7 8.67 -14.72 -4.25
CA GLY A 7 8.11 -13.91 -3.19
C GLY A 7 8.23 -12.43 -3.45
N THR A 8 9.40 -11.99 -3.95
CA THR A 8 9.64 -10.60 -4.29
C THR A 8 8.74 -10.16 -5.44
N ALA A 9 8.64 -10.99 -6.49
CA ALA A 9 7.82 -10.67 -7.65
C ALA A 9 6.35 -10.58 -7.26
N MET A 10 5.87 -11.50 -6.42
CA MET A 10 4.48 -11.48 -5.98
C MET A 10 4.19 -10.28 -5.10
N ALA A 11 5.13 -9.89 -4.25
CA ALA A 11 4.95 -8.72 -3.40
C ALA A 11 4.80 -7.44 -4.22
N ALA A 12 5.39 -7.39 -5.42
CA ALA A 12 5.30 -6.24 -6.31
C ALA A 12 4.12 -6.33 -7.29
N ASP A 13 3.29 -7.37 -7.18
CA ASP A 13 2.15 -7.57 -8.06
C ASP A 13 0.88 -7.00 -7.40
N PRO A 14 0.25 -5.97 -7.99
CA PRO A 14 -0.95 -5.41 -7.38
C PRO A 14 -2.09 -6.42 -7.26
N LEU A 15 -2.20 -7.36 -8.19
CA LEU A 15 -3.22 -8.40 -8.10
C LEU A 15 -2.98 -9.30 -6.89
N PHE A 16 -1.72 -9.65 -6.64
CA PHE A 16 -1.37 -10.45 -5.47
C PHE A 16 -1.74 -9.68 -4.19
N GLN A 17 -1.44 -8.39 -4.14
CA GLN A 17 -1.76 -7.58 -2.95
C GLN A 17 -3.26 -7.49 -2.74
N GLN A 18 -4.05 -7.36 -3.80
CA GLN A 18 -5.50 -7.35 -3.68
C GLN A 18 -6.02 -8.67 -3.17
N THR A 19 -5.48 -9.79 -3.65
CA THR A 19 -5.87 -11.11 -3.20
C THR A 19 -5.50 -11.30 -1.72
N PHE A 20 -4.31 -10.87 -1.34
CA PHE A 20 -3.86 -10.94 0.04
C PHE A 20 -4.77 -10.10 0.95
N ALA A 21 -5.15 -8.90 0.49
CA ALA A 21 -6.03 -8.02 1.25
C ALA A 21 -7.37 -8.68 1.52
N ARG A 22 -7.96 -9.30 0.48
CA ARG A 22 -9.23 -9.98 0.62
C ARG A 22 -9.12 -11.16 1.58
N ALA A 23 -8.05 -11.94 1.47
CA ALA A 23 -7.83 -13.07 2.36
C ALA A 23 -7.69 -12.59 3.81
N SER A 24 -7.01 -11.47 4.02
CA SER A 24 -6.85 -10.91 5.35
C SER A 24 -8.17 -10.43 5.93
N GLU A 25 -9.03 -9.84 5.11
CA GLU A 25 -10.37 -9.46 5.56
C GLU A 25 -11.18 -10.68 6.00
N ILE A 26 -11.15 -11.73 5.20
CA ILE A 26 -11.88 -12.95 5.50
C ILE A 26 -11.39 -13.57 6.80
N SER A 27 -10.10 -13.52 7.06
CA SER A 27 -9.53 -14.10 8.28
C SER A 27 -9.64 -13.15 9.48
N GLY A 28 -10.23 -11.96 9.30
CA GLY A 28 -10.48 -11.04 10.40
C GLY A 28 -9.29 -10.18 10.77
N ASP A 29 -8.43 -9.85 9.81
CA ASP A 29 -7.29 -8.97 10.03
C ASP A 29 -7.43 -7.71 9.19
N PRO A 30 -8.25 -6.72 9.64
CA PRO A 30 -8.49 -5.51 8.86
C PRO A 30 -7.26 -4.64 8.70
N VAL A 31 -6.32 -4.70 9.63
CA VAL A 31 -5.10 -3.88 9.54
C VAL A 31 -4.24 -4.38 8.39
N ARG A 32 -4.00 -5.69 8.32
CA ARG A 32 -3.23 -6.27 7.23
C ARG A 32 -3.92 -6.09 5.89
N ALA A 33 -5.25 -6.21 5.89
CA ALA A 33 -6.04 -5.97 4.69
C ALA A 33 -5.83 -4.53 4.21
N GLY A 34 -5.89 -3.56 5.11
CA GLY A 34 -5.68 -2.17 4.76
C GLY A 34 -4.30 -1.90 4.22
N GLU A 35 -3.27 -2.50 4.84
CA GLU A 35 -1.91 -2.36 4.35
C GLU A 35 -1.78 -2.91 2.93
N ALA A 36 -2.37 -4.06 2.66
CA ALA A 36 -2.30 -4.69 1.34
C ALA A 36 -3.07 -3.89 0.28
N TYR A 37 -4.22 -3.34 0.63
CA TYR A 37 -4.96 -2.48 -0.31
C TYR A 37 -4.17 -1.24 -0.66
N ALA A 38 -3.50 -0.64 0.33
CA ALA A 38 -2.67 0.53 0.08
C ALA A 38 -1.50 0.18 -0.85
N GLU A 39 -0.90 -0.99 -0.62
CA GLU A 39 0.21 -1.43 -1.47
C GLU A 39 -0.27 -1.67 -2.90
N ALA A 40 -1.46 -2.27 -3.07
CA ALA A 40 -2.04 -2.48 -4.39
C ALA A 40 -2.27 -1.14 -5.11
N ALA A 41 -2.78 -0.15 -4.39
CA ALA A 41 -2.98 1.18 -4.97
C ALA A 41 -1.66 1.77 -5.43
N TYR A 42 -0.63 1.66 -4.59
CA TYR A 42 0.70 2.18 -4.93
C TYR A 42 1.26 1.50 -6.18
N LEU A 43 1.15 0.18 -6.25
CA LEU A 43 1.67 -0.60 -7.38
C LEU A 43 0.89 -0.33 -8.66
N ASN A 44 -0.35 0.12 -8.55
CA ASN A 44 -1.15 0.53 -9.70
C ASN A 44 -0.94 2.00 -10.08
N GLY A 45 0.06 2.65 -9.51
CA GLY A 45 0.38 4.02 -9.84
C GLY A 45 -0.43 5.06 -9.10
N ARG A 46 -1.16 4.67 -8.05
CA ARG A 46 -1.99 5.57 -7.27
C ARG A 46 -1.33 5.88 -5.93
N ALA A 47 -0.16 6.48 -5.99
CA ALA A 47 0.65 6.73 -4.80
C ALA A 47 -0.07 7.63 -3.79
N GLU A 48 -0.78 8.64 -4.28
CA GLU A 48 -1.51 9.57 -3.40
C GLU A 48 -2.62 8.85 -2.66
N GLN A 49 -3.38 8.01 -3.37
CA GLN A 49 -4.43 7.22 -2.75
C GLN A 49 -3.88 6.26 -1.70
N ALA A 50 -2.74 5.63 -2.01
CA ALA A 50 -2.10 4.73 -1.07
C ALA A 50 -1.72 5.46 0.22
N LEU A 51 -1.20 6.67 0.09
CA LEU A 51 -0.82 7.48 1.24
C LEU A 51 -2.03 7.83 2.10
N VAL A 52 -3.14 8.20 1.47
CA VAL A 52 -4.38 8.51 2.19
C VAL A 52 -4.87 7.28 2.95
N GLN A 53 -4.84 6.11 2.31
CA GLN A 53 -5.28 4.88 2.96
C GLN A 53 -4.41 4.53 4.16
N LEU A 54 -3.10 4.69 4.04
CA LEU A 54 -2.18 4.41 5.14
C LEU A 54 -2.39 5.38 6.30
N ASN A 55 -2.60 6.66 6.01
CA ASN A 55 -2.85 7.63 7.05
C ASN A 55 -4.17 7.38 7.78
N THR A 56 -5.18 6.93 7.06
CA THR A 56 -6.46 6.55 7.66
C THR A 56 -6.28 5.33 8.57
N LEU A 57 -5.51 4.36 8.09
CA LEU A 57 -5.24 3.15 8.85
C LEU A 57 -4.47 3.47 10.15
N LYS A 58 -3.57 4.43 10.08
CA LYS A 58 -2.76 4.83 11.23
C LYS A 58 -3.61 5.39 12.37
N ARG A 59 -4.81 5.87 12.08
CA ARG A 59 -5.69 6.45 13.11
C ARG A 59 -6.42 5.41 13.94
N ARG A 60 -6.32 4.13 13.58
CA ARG A 60 -7.00 3.09 14.34
C ARG A 60 -6.39 2.99 15.74
N ALA A 61 -7.27 2.80 16.74
CA ALA A 61 -6.84 2.68 18.12
C ALA A 61 -6.30 1.29 18.44
N ASP A 62 -6.59 0.31 17.58
CA ASP A 62 -6.25 -1.09 17.82
C ASP A 62 -4.92 -1.52 17.21
N LEU A 63 -4.10 -0.58 16.75
CA LEU A 63 -2.79 -0.90 16.19
C LEU A 63 -1.81 -1.28 17.28
N ASP A 64 -1.12 -2.41 17.11
CA ASP A 64 -0.01 -2.73 17.98
C ASP A 64 1.25 -2.00 17.49
N TYR A 65 2.34 -2.16 18.25
CA TYR A 65 3.59 -1.48 17.96
C TYR A 65 4.12 -1.85 16.56
N TYR A 66 4.06 -3.14 16.23
CA TYR A 66 4.63 -3.60 14.97
C TYR A 66 3.82 -3.13 13.76
N ALA A 67 2.51 -3.15 13.89
CA ALA A 67 1.64 -2.66 12.81
C ALA A 67 1.89 -1.18 12.58
N ARG A 68 1.97 -0.39 13.66
CA ARG A 68 2.22 1.04 13.54
C ARG A 68 3.58 1.30 12.89
N ALA A 69 4.59 0.53 13.26
CA ALA A 69 5.92 0.69 12.68
C ALA A 69 5.92 0.39 11.18
N ARG A 70 5.21 -0.66 10.75
CA ARG A 70 5.11 -1.00 9.33
C ARG A 70 4.42 0.11 8.55
N ILE A 71 3.31 0.62 9.09
CA ILE A 71 2.54 1.66 8.44
C ILE A 71 3.35 2.94 8.33
N ASP A 72 4.01 3.34 9.41
CA ASP A 72 4.86 4.54 9.41
C ASP A 72 5.99 4.40 8.39
N ALA A 73 6.60 3.22 8.30
CA ALA A 73 7.69 2.99 7.36
C ALA A 73 7.19 3.13 5.91
N ARG A 74 5.99 2.62 5.61
CA ARG A 74 5.45 2.75 4.26
C ARG A 74 5.06 4.18 3.94
N ILE A 75 4.50 4.90 4.90
CA ILE A 75 4.19 6.32 4.70
C ILE A 75 5.48 7.08 4.37
N ALA A 76 6.53 6.83 5.12
CA ALA A 76 7.81 7.49 4.89
C ALA A 76 8.39 7.15 3.52
N ALA A 77 8.20 5.90 3.07
CA ALA A 77 8.72 5.47 1.77
C ALA A 77 7.92 6.04 0.60
N ILE A 78 6.61 6.20 0.76
CA ILE A 78 5.73 6.66 -0.32
C ILE A 78 5.66 8.18 -0.43
N THR A 79 5.80 8.88 0.69
CA THR A 79 5.65 10.34 0.71
C THR A 79 6.54 11.06 -0.31
N PRO A 80 7.83 10.74 -0.45
CA PRO A 80 8.65 11.43 -1.46
C PRO A 80 8.12 11.26 -2.87
N THR A 81 7.60 10.07 -3.20
CA THR A 81 7.02 9.82 -4.52
C THR A 81 5.81 10.71 -4.76
N VAL A 82 4.92 10.82 -3.76
CA VAL A 82 3.74 11.67 -3.89
C VAL A 82 4.14 13.12 -4.07
N LEU A 83 5.10 13.60 -3.30
CA LEU A 83 5.58 14.98 -3.41
C LEU A 83 6.19 15.24 -4.78
N GLU A 84 6.94 14.29 -5.30
CA GLU A 84 7.56 14.43 -6.60
C GLU A 84 6.49 14.51 -7.71
N LEU A 85 5.49 13.63 -7.64
CA LEU A 85 4.41 13.62 -8.62
C LEU A 85 3.63 14.93 -8.58
N LYS A 86 3.36 15.45 -7.38
CA LYS A 86 2.67 16.73 -7.25
C LYS A 86 3.49 17.87 -7.81
N ARG A 87 4.79 17.85 -7.61
CA ARG A 87 5.69 18.86 -8.15
C ARG A 87 5.65 18.87 -9.67
N GLN A 88 5.46 17.70 -10.28
CA GLN A 88 5.36 17.56 -11.72
C GLN A 88 3.95 17.83 -12.24
N GLY A 89 2.99 18.07 -11.36
CA GLY A 89 1.61 18.30 -11.76
C GLY A 89 0.86 17.05 -12.15
N ILE A 90 1.34 15.88 -11.72
CA ILE A 90 0.72 14.59 -12.04
C ILE A 90 -0.15 14.15 -10.88
N GLN A 91 -1.38 13.74 -11.18
CA GLN A 91 -2.31 13.22 -10.19
C GLN A 91 -2.68 11.78 -10.53
N ASP A 92 -3.25 11.08 -9.54
CA ASP A 92 -3.65 9.68 -9.73
C ASP A 92 -4.56 9.51 -10.95
N GLU A 93 -5.45 10.45 -11.18
CA GLU A 93 -6.36 10.38 -12.31
C GLU A 93 -5.63 10.41 -13.65
N ASP A 94 -4.58 11.21 -13.74
CA ASP A 94 -3.79 11.31 -14.97
C ASP A 94 -3.10 10.00 -15.24
N LEU A 95 -2.59 9.35 -14.21
CA LEU A 95 -1.92 8.07 -14.36
C LEU A 95 -2.92 6.98 -14.77
N ARG A 96 -4.14 7.06 -14.27
CA ARG A 96 -5.16 6.06 -14.59
C ARG A 96 -5.56 6.10 -16.07
N ARG A 97 -5.50 7.25 -16.69
CA ARG A 97 -5.90 7.43 -18.08
C ARG A 97 -4.88 6.91 -19.07
N ARG A 98 -3.70 6.56 -18.61
CA ARG A 98 -2.65 6.05 -19.44
C ARG A 98 -2.68 4.54 -19.46
#